data_1cc70d44e5d3ffd01aefa1b59fa1a5de
#
_entry.id   1cc70d44e5d3ffd01aefa1b59fa1a5de
#
_cell.length_a   1.000
_cell.length_b   1.000
_cell.length_c   1.000
_cell.angle_alpha   90.00
_cell.angle_beta   90.00
_cell.angle_gamma   90.00
#
_symmetry.space_group_name_H-M   'P 1'
#
loop_
_entity.id
_entity.type
_entity.pdbx_description
1 polymer ?
#
loop_
_entity_poly.entity_id
_entity_poly.type
_entity_poly.pdbx_seq_one_letter_code
_entity_poly.pdbx_strand_id
1 'polypeptide(L)'
;MYKDRKSIDLLNKIKEENFLLFRSVAAYLNEFPCLINKEIMEEIVGGVSENEEFSFALFLATALSENDDEAKLFEREYFKKSVKKLSADEYRENPYFKNIVIPRKKVSTWELGYQSYQPYEGFIYDDIEVMENYREIPKIGFFSEVFSFPTVFEDGVEWMAIKPNEIETMKPHVEKMSGDVCVFGLGIGYFAYMVNEKTDVNSVTIVERDSSVINLFEKYILPQFKNKDKITIVKSDAFEFAKKEMPKKRFDCAFVDLWHDVSDGVDLYIRMKKLESNSPSTKFYYWIEKSILSNIRWHIFEGILKRIESGNFSEPFENVKKYLSDDYLKNFVKFI
;
A
#
# COMPACT_ATOMS: atom_id res chain seq x y z
N MET A 1 -19.44 -17.48 22.75
CA MET A 1 -20.22 -18.46 22.02
C MET A 1 -20.25 -17.99 20.58
N TYR A 2 -19.63 -18.70 19.67
CA TYR A 2 -19.57 -18.34 18.25
C TYR A 2 -20.97 -18.46 17.66
N LYS A 3 -21.43 -17.44 16.95
CA LYS A 3 -22.85 -17.29 16.63
C LYS A 3 -23.38 -18.28 15.58
N ASP A 4 -22.54 -18.75 14.65
CA ASP A 4 -23.03 -19.68 13.62
C ASP A 4 -21.90 -20.40 12.89
N ARG A 5 -21.94 -21.73 12.84
CA ARG A 5 -21.01 -22.58 12.07
C ARG A 5 -21.02 -22.23 10.58
N LYS A 6 -22.18 -21.84 10.04
CA LYS A 6 -22.29 -21.41 8.63
C LYS A 6 -21.47 -20.17 8.30
N SER A 7 -21.41 -19.19 9.21
CA SER A 7 -20.59 -17.98 9.02
C SER A 7 -19.10 -18.31 9.02
N ILE A 8 -18.67 -19.26 9.86
CA ILE A 8 -17.28 -19.73 9.91
C ILE A 8 -16.92 -20.47 8.63
N ASP A 9 -17.77 -21.38 8.16
CA ASP A 9 -17.54 -22.13 6.93
C ASP A 9 -17.49 -21.18 5.71
N LEU A 10 -18.36 -20.16 5.67
CA LEU A 10 -18.34 -19.14 4.62
C LEU A 10 -17.06 -18.33 4.64
N LEU A 11 -16.62 -17.85 5.82
CA LEU A 11 -15.38 -17.09 5.95
C LEU A 11 -14.15 -17.92 5.58
N ASN A 12 -14.12 -19.19 5.96
CA ASN A 12 -13.03 -20.08 5.57
C ASN A 12 -12.97 -20.25 4.05
N LYS A 13 -14.11 -20.44 3.41
CA LYS A 13 -14.19 -20.49 1.95
C LYS A 13 -13.67 -19.19 1.30
N ILE A 14 -14.10 -18.03 1.79
CA ILE A 14 -13.67 -16.72 1.26
C ILE A 14 -12.17 -16.52 1.48
N LYS A 15 -11.63 -16.92 2.62
CA LYS A 15 -10.20 -16.91 2.89
C LYS A 15 -9.41 -17.73 1.87
N GLU A 16 -9.89 -18.94 1.56
CA GLU A 16 -9.27 -19.80 0.55
C GLU A 16 -9.35 -19.18 -0.86
N GLU A 17 -10.50 -18.63 -1.24
CA GLU A 17 -10.67 -17.90 -2.50
C GLU A 17 -9.72 -16.71 -2.61
N ASN A 18 -9.64 -15.86 -1.57
CA ASN A 18 -8.69 -14.74 -1.52
C ASN A 18 -7.24 -15.23 -1.66
N PHE A 19 -6.84 -16.26 -0.92
CA PHE A 19 -5.49 -16.82 -0.94
C PHE A 19 -5.11 -17.33 -2.34
N LEU A 20 -5.99 -18.07 -3.00
CA LEU A 20 -5.76 -18.59 -4.35
C LEU A 20 -5.58 -17.44 -5.33
N LEU A 21 -6.50 -16.46 -5.30
CA LEU A 21 -6.40 -15.28 -6.17
C LEU A 21 -5.09 -14.53 -5.96
N PHE A 22 -4.75 -14.17 -4.71
CA PHE A 22 -3.55 -13.39 -4.43
C PHE A 22 -2.27 -14.13 -4.81
N ARG A 23 -2.23 -15.46 -4.62
CA ARG A 23 -1.10 -16.29 -5.08
C ARG A 23 -0.95 -16.22 -6.61
N SER A 24 -2.05 -16.37 -7.36
CA SER A 24 -2.04 -16.31 -8.82
C SER A 24 -1.68 -14.90 -9.33
N VAL A 25 -2.23 -13.86 -8.70
CA VAL A 25 -1.89 -12.46 -9.04
C VAL A 25 -0.42 -12.15 -8.72
N ALA A 26 0.10 -12.63 -7.58
CA ALA A 26 1.51 -12.42 -7.23
C ALA A 26 2.45 -13.14 -8.23
N ALA A 27 2.13 -14.37 -8.64
CA ALA A 27 2.88 -15.08 -9.67
C ALA A 27 2.86 -14.31 -11.01
N TYR A 28 1.70 -13.84 -11.43
CA TYR A 28 1.56 -13.01 -12.63
C TYR A 28 2.43 -11.76 -12.58
N LEU A 29 2.32 -10.96 -11.53
CA LEU A 29 3.03 -9.70 -11.41
C LEU A 29 4.56 -9.85 -11.28
N ASN A 30 5.02 -10.94 -10.68
CA ASN A 30 6.46 -11.18 -10.50
C ASN A 30 7.12 -11.88 -11.68
N GLU A 31 6.41 -12.77 -12.37
CA GLU A 31 7.00 -13.62 -13.39
C GLU A 31 6.60 -13.22 -14.81
N PHE A 32 5.38 -12.73 -14.99
CA PHE A 32 4.80 -12.49 -16.32
C PHE A 32 3.96 -11.18 -16.39
N PRO A 33 4.41 -10.04 -15.87
CA PRO A 33 3.57 -8.83 -15.82
C PRO A 33 3.19 -8.30 -17.22
N CYS A 34 3.95 -8.66 -18.26
CA CYS A 34 3.71 -8.35 -19.67
C CYS A 34 3.03 -9.52 -20.43
N LEU A 35 2.40 -10.48 -19.72
CA LEU A 35 1.65 -11.57 -20.36
C LEU A 35 0.59 -11.02 -21.30
N ILE A 36 -0.08 -9.93 -20.89
CA ILE A 36 -0.95 -9.15 -21.75
C ILE A 36 -0.10 -8.04 -22.37
N ASN A 37 -0.09 -7.98 -23.68
CA ASN A 37 0.62 -6.96 -24.45
C ASN A 37 -0.32 -6.34 -25.49
N LYS A 38 0.19 -5.39 -26.25
CA LYS A 38 -0.60 -4.66 -27.25
C LYS A 38 -1.21 -5.58 -28.31
N GLU A 39 -0.46 -6.55 -28.82
CA GLU A 39 -0.91 -7.48 -29.87
C GLU A 39 -2.06 -8.34 -29.35
N ILE A 40 -1.91 -8.93 -28.17
CA ILE A 40 -2.97 -9.71 -27.51
C ILE A 40 -4.21 -8.87 -27.25
N MET A 41 -4.04 -7.64 -26.78
CA MET A 41 -5.18 -6.75 -26.52
C MET A 41 -5.92 -6.37 -27.80
N GLU A 42 -5.23 -6.10 -28.91
CA GLU A 42 -5.86 -5.82 -30.21
C GLU A 42 -6.68 -7.02 -30.73
N GLU A 43 -6.18 -8.24 -30.54
CA GLU A 43 -6.92 -9.46 -30.89
C GLU A 43 -8.18 -9.66 -30.01
N ILE A 44 -8.05 -9.48 -28.70
CA ILE A 44 -9.16 -9.68 -27.74
C ILE A 44 -10.22 -8.60 -27.89
N VAL A 45 -9.83 -7.34 -27.96
CA VAL A 45 -10.76 -6.20 -28.09
C VAL A 45 -11.53 -6.29 -29.40
N GLY A 46 -10.87 -6.63 -30.51
CA GLY A 46 -11.54 -6.82 -31.80
C GLY A 46 -12.55 -7.98 -31.84
N GLY A 47 -12.42 -8.95 -30.92
CA GLY A 47 -13.25 -10.16 -30.89
C GLY A 47 -14.28 -10.24 -29.77
N VAL A 48 -14.03 -9.57 -28.60
CA VAL A 48 -14.84 -9.77 -27.40
C VAL A 48 -15.56 -8.50 -26.94
N SER A 49 -14.88 -7.37 -26.88
CA SER A 49 -15.43 -6.10 -26.37
C SER A 49 -14.53 -4.94 -26.76
N GLU A 50 -15.13 -3.77 -27.03
CA GLU A 50 -14.40 -2.49 -27.18
C GLU A 50 -13.87 -1.95 -25.85
N ASN A 51 -14.25 -2.54 -24.71
CA ASN A 51 -13.80 -2.14 -23.37
C ASN A 51 -12.53 -2.89 -22.99
N GLU A 52 -11.40 -2.18 -23.03
CA GLU A 52 -10.07 -2.75 -22.69
C GLU A 52 -9.99 -3.24 -21.23
N GLU A 53 -10.62 -2.56 -20.26
CA GLU A 53 -10.64 -3.02 -18.87
C GLU A 53 -11.34 -4.36 -18.72
N PHE A 54 -12.50 -4.51 -19.36
CA PHE A 54 -13.23 -5.76 -19.34
C PHE A 54 -12.45 -6.88 -20.03
N SER A 55 -11.86 -6.61 -21.19
CA SER A 55 -11.05 -7.57 -21.93
C SER A 55 -9.81 -8.01 -21.13
N PHE A 56 -9.14 -7.07 -20.50
CA PHE A 56 -7.99 -7.35 -19.62
C PHE A 56 -8.41 -8.20 -18.41
N ALA A 57 -9.52 -7.85 -17.75
CA ALA A 57 -10.07 -8.59 -16.61
C ALA A 57 -10.44 -10.03 -16.98
N LEU A 58 -11.10 -10.23 -18.14
CA LEU A 58 -11.50 -11.54 -18.64
C LEU A 58 -10.28 -12.41 -18.97
N PHE A 59 -9.26 -11.81 -19.61
CA PHE A 59 -8.03 -12.53 -19.92
C PHE A 59 -7.32 -12.96 -18.64
N LEU A 60 -7.17 -12.07 -17.66
CA LEU A 60 -6.57 -12.44 -16.36
C LEU A 60 -7.34 -13.55 -15.66
N ALA A 61 -8.68 -13.45 -15.64
CA ALA A 61 -9.51 -14.49 -15.04
C ALA A 61 -9.26 -15.86 -15.67
N THR A 62 -9.14 -15.91 -16.98
CA THR A 62 -8.87 -17.15 -17.72
C THR A 62 -7.43 -17.64 -17.55
N ALA A 63 -6.46 -16.73 -17.66
CA ALA A 63 -5.02 -17.08 -17.62
C ALA A 63 -4.53 -17.48 -16.24
N LEU A 64 -5.16 -16.95 -15.16
CA LEU A 64 -4.73 -17.17 -13.78
C LEU A 64 -5.55 -18.24 -13.04
N SER A 65 -6.45 -18.93 -13.74
CA SER A 65 -7.31 -19.97 -13.17
C SER A 65 -6.90 -21.38 -13.64
N GLU A 66 -7.10 -22.36 -12.79
CA GLU A 66 -6.82 -23.77 -13.09
C GLU A 66 -7.96 -24.44 -13.90
N ASN A 67 -9.18 -23.86 -13.85
CA ASN A 67 -10.37 -24.40 -14.53
C ASN A 67 -11.44 -23.33 -14.76
N ASP A 68 -12.46 -23.66 -15.58
CA ASP A 68 -13.53 -22.74 -15.99
C ASP A 68 -14.39 -22.21 -14.82
N ASP A 69 -14.59 -22.98 -13.76
CA ASP A 69 -15.42 -22.55 -12.63
C ASP A 69 -14.64 -21.50 -11.78
N GLU A 70 -13.35 -21.71 -11.61
CA GLU A 70 -12.46 -20.74 -10.99
C GLU A 70 -12.32 -19.46 -11.84
N ALA A 71 -12.20 -19.59 -13.16
CA ALA A 71 -12.17 -18.44 -14.07
C ALA A 71 -13.42 -17.58 -13.94
N LYS A 72 -14.62 -18.20 -13.92
CA LYS A 72 -15.90 -17.50 -13.73
C LYS A 72 -16.00 -16.85 -12.33
N LEU A 73 -15.49 -17.51 -11.30
CA LEU A 73 -15.43 -16.95 -9.94
C LEU A 73 -14.53 -15.70 -9.89
N PHE A 74 -13.31 -15.81 -10.43
CA PHE A 74 -12.34 -14.73 -10.44
C PHE A 74 -12.81 -13.54 -11.26
N GLU A 75 -13.39 -13.79 -12.46
CA GLU A 75 -13.97 -12.73 -13.27
C GLU A 75 -15.07 -11.97 -12.52
N ARG A 76 -16.08 -12.70 -12.02
CA ARG A 76 -17.28 -12.10 -11.42
C ARG A 76 -17.03 -11.41 -10.10
N GLU A 77 -16.30 -12.08 -9.20
CA GLU A 77 -16.18 -11.62 -7.81
C GLU A 77 -14.98 -10.71 -7.57
N TYR A 78 -13.95 -10.77 -8.44
CA TYR A 78 -12.69 -10.07 -8.24
C TYR A 78 -12.30 -9.17 -9.44
N PHE A 79 -11.94 -9.71 -10.59
CA PHE A 79 -11.29 -8.94 -11.65
C PHE A 79 -12.14 -7.83 -12.26
N LYS A 80 -13.46 -8.00 -12.39
CA LYS A 80 -14.38 -6.92 -12.80
C LYS A 80 -14.33 -5.67 -11.90
N LYS A 81 -13.92 -5.82 -10.64
CA LYS A 81 -13.81 -4.75 -9.65
C LYS A 81 -12.35 -4.31 -9.43
N SER A 82 -11.43 -5.14 -9.87
CA SER A 82 -9.99 -5.01 -9.66
C SER A 82 -9.32 -4.19 -10.74
N VAL A 83 -9.61 -4.53 -12.02
CA VAL A 83 -8.87 -4.04 -13.18
C VAL A 83 -9.31 -2.63 -13.57
N LYS A 84 -8.30 -1.75 -13.81
CA LYS A 84 -8.50 -0.38 -14.27
C LYS A 84 -7.45 0.02 -15.30
N LYS A 85 -7.90 0.57 -16.42
CA LYS A 85 -7.04 1.30 -17.34
C LYS A 85 -6.74 2.67 -16.76
N LEU A 86 -5.46 2.98 -16.54
CA LEU A 86 -5.02 4.23 -15.99
C LEU A 86 -4.53 5.18 -17.09
N SER A 87 -4.70 6.48 -16.88
CA SER A 87 -4.21 7.52 -17.78
C SER A 87 -2.79 7.91 -17.39
N ALA A 88 -1.81 7.60 -18.24
CA ALA A 88 -0.43 8.01 -18.00
C ALA A 88 -0.28 9.54 -17.94
N ASP A 89 -1.10 10.28 -18.70
CA ASP A 89 -1.09 11.75 -18.70
C ASP A 89 -1.56 12.32 -17.37
N GLU A 90 -2.59 11.73 -16.72
CA GLU A 90 -3.02 12.16 -15.39
C GLU A 90 -1.89 12.01 -14.35
N TYR A 91 -1.13 10.92 -14.42
CA TYR A 91 0.02 10.72 -13.53
C TYR A 91 1.19 11.67 -13.85
N ARG A 92 1.43 11.99 -15.14
CA ARG A 92 2.44 13.00 -15.54
C ARG A 92 2.09 14.39 -15.04
N GLU A 93 0.78 14.69 -14.86
CA GLU A 93 0.31 15.95 -14.29
C GLU A 93 0.51 16.04 -12.76
N ASN A 94 0.93 14.96 -12.09
CA ASN A 94 1.21 14.96 -10.65
C ASN A 94 2.22 16.07 -10.31
N PRO A 95 1.94 16.92 -9.29
CA PRO A 95 2.81 18.04 -8.95
C PRO A 95 4.25 17.67 -8.66
N TYR A 96 4.51 16.50 -8.10
CA TYR A 96 5.86 16.01 -7.87
C TYR A 96 6.60 15.77 -9.20
N PHE A 97 5.98 15.09 -10.16
CA PHE A 97 6.59 14.82 -11.47
C PHE A 97 6.87 16.08 -12.26
N LYS A 98 6.00 17.09 -12.13
CA LYS A 98 6.18 18.38 -12.81
C LYS A 98 7.30 19.24 -12.24
N ASN A 99 7.49 19.18 -10.93
CA ASN A 99 8.35 20.15 -10.24
C ASN A 99 9.66 19.55 -9.74
N ILE A 100 9.76 18.21 -9.62
CA ILE A 100 10.94 17.53 -9.07
C ILE A 100 11.61 16.70 -10.17
N VAL A 101 12.83 17.03 -10.48
CA VAL A 101 13.67 16.27 -11.40
C VAL A 101 14.60 15.37 -10.59
N ILE A 102 14.48 14.09 -10.79
CA ILE A 102 15.37 13.10 -10.14
C ILE A 102 16.61 12.94 -11.03
N PRO A 103 17.80 13.33 -10.57
CA PRO A 103 19.01 13.16 -11.37
C PRO A 103 19.42 11.69 -11.38
N ARG A 104 19.97 11.22 -12.51
CA ARG A 104 20.63 9.90 -12.55
C ARG A 104 21.98 9.99 -11.83
N LYS A 105 22.02 9.60 -10.57
CA LYS A 105 23.19 9.70 -9.68
C LYS A 105 23.33 8.50 -8.78
N LYS A 106 24.57 8.02 -8.66
CA LYS A 106 24.94 6.96 -7.74
C LYS A 106 25.81 7.53 -6.62
N VAL A 107 25.48 7.19 -5.37
CA VAL A 107 26.23 7.55 -4.17
C VAL A 107 26.31 6.30 -3.27
N SER A 108 27.51 5.72 -3.17
CA SER A 108 27.71 4.43 -2.50
C SER A 108 26.87 3.33 -3.16
N THR A 109 26.03 2.64 -2.39
CA THR A 109 25.09 1.59 -2.83
C THR A 109 23.81 2.15 -3.45
N TRP A 110 23.51 3.43 -3.23
CA TRP A 110 22.28 4.09 -3.64
C TRP A 110 22.37 4.71 -5.03
N GLU A 111 21.36 4.50 -5.83
CA GLU A 111 21.25 5.07 -7.18
C GLU A 111 19.86 5.67 -7.40
N LEU A 112 19.84 6.94 -7.85
CA LEU A 112 18.64 7.62 -8.31
C LEU A 112 18.48 7.43 -9.82
N GLY A 113 17.28 7.06 -10.26
CA GLY A 113 17.01 6.79 -11.68
C GLY A 113 15.53 6.74 -11.99
N TYR A 114 15.21 6.05 -13.07
CA TYR A 114 13.84 5.85 -13.54
C TYR A 114 13.63 4.41 -13.97
N GLN A 115 12.42 3.92 -13.76
CA GLN A 115 11.88 2.71 -14.37
C GLN A 115 10.66 3.05 -15.21
N SER A 116 10.11 2.06 -15.91
CA SER A 116 8.94 2.26 -16.77
C SER A 116 8.08 1.02 -16.79
N TYR A 117 6.76 1.21 -16.75
CA TYR A 117 5.81 0.21 -17.17
C TYR A 117 5.65 0.22 -18.70
N GLN A 118 5.55 -0.97 -19.27
CA GLN A 118 5.28 -1.15 -20.69
C GLN A 118 3.77 -1.08 -20.97
N PRO A 119 3.37 -0.85 -22.24
CA PRO A 119 1.95 -0.90 -22.60
C PRO A 119 1.33 -2.25 -22.21
N TYR A 120 0.21 -2.19 -21.48
CA TYR A 120 -0.55 -3.35 -20.97
C TYR A 120 0.21 -4.22 -19.95
N GLU A 121 1.35 -3.78 -19.46
CA GLU A 121 1.98 -4.39 -18.29
C GLU A 121 1.07 -4.21 -17.06
N GLY A 122 0.79 -5.33 -16.35
CA GLY A 122 -0.03 -5.29 -15.15
C GLY A 122 0.77 -4.88 -13.91
N PHE A 123 0.17 -4.07 -13.05
CA PHE A 123 0.76 -3.67 -11.76
C PHE A 123 -0.33 -3.40 -10.71
N ILE A 124 0.03 -3.42 -9.45
CA ILE A 124 -0.86 -2.94 -8.38
C ILE A 124 -0.83 -1.41 -8.36
N TYR A 125 -2.01 -0.77 -8.40
CA TYR A 125 -2.08 0.70 -8.42
C TYR A 125 -2.62 1.33 -7.13
N ASP A 126 -3.25 0.56 -6.22
CA ASP A 126 -3.83 1.07 -4.97
C ASP A 126 -3.81 -0.03 -3.90
N ASP A 127 -4.13 0.31 -2.65
CA ASP A 127 -4.36 -0.64 -1.57
C ASP A 127 -5.59 -1.50 -1.86
N ILE A 128 -5.66 -2.67 -1.24
CA ILE A 128 -6.80 -3.59 -1.42
C ILE A 128 -8.13 -2.93 -1.03
N GLU A 129 -9.20 -3.35 -1.70
CA GLU A 129 -10.57 -3.07 -1.26
C GLU A 129 -11.16 -4.30 -0.58
N VAL A 130 -11.60 -4.13 0.65
CA VAL A 130 -12.26 -5.20 1.41
C VAL A 130 -13.76 -5.03 1.29
N MET A 131 -14.41 -6.03 0.69
CA MET A 131 -15.86 -6.06 0.49
C MET A 131 -16.59 -6.40 1.81
N GLU A 132 -17.89 -6.13 1.88
CA GLU A 132 -18.72 -6.46 3.04
C GLU A 132 -18.69 -7.97 3.41
N ASN A 133 -18.51 -8.83 2.42
CA ASN A 133 -18.37 -10.28 2.61
C ASN A 133 -16.93 -10.72 2.87
N TYR A 134 -16.01 -9.81 3.12
CA TYR A 134 -14.58 -10.05 3.35
C TYR A 134 -13.78 -10.61 2.16
N ARG A 135 -14.31 -10.54 0.94
CA ARG A 135 -13.48 -10.67 -0.26
C ARG A 135 -12.55 -9.47 -0.38
N GLU A 136 -11.33 -9.73 -0.75
CA GLU A 136 -10.27 -8.76 -0.88
C GLU A 136 -9.94 -8.57 -2.36
N ILE A 137 -10.23 -7.38 -2.87
CA ILE A 137 -10.06 -7.06 -4.26
C ILE A 137 -8.70 -6.39 -4.44
N PRO A 138 -7.72 -7.03 -5.12
CA PRO A 138 -6.48 -6.37 -5.51
C PRO A 138 -6.79 -5.29 -6.53
N LYS A 139 -6.09 -4.18 -6.50
CA LYS A 139 -6.27 -3.08 -7.46
C LYS A 139 -5.21 -3.19 -8.56
N ILE A 140 -5.56 -3.85 -9.66
CA ILE A 140 -4.67 -4.09 -10.79
C ILE A 140 -4.88 -3.00 -11.84
N GLY A 141 -3.80 -2.30 -12.19
CA GLY A 141 -3.79 -1.28 -13.23
C GLY A 141 -2.97 -1.69 -14.43
N PHE A 142 -3.21 -0.99 -15.54
CA PHE A 142 -2.35 -1.00 -16.71
C PHE A 142 -2.44 0.34 -17.44
N PHE A 143 -1.39 0.66 -18.22
CA PHE A 143 -1.39 1.76 -19.16
C PHE A 143 -1.45 1.23 -20.59
N SER A 144 -2.03 1.99 -21.51
CA SER A 144 -1.96 1.65 -22.97
C SER A 144 -0.70 2.17 -23.65
N GLU A 145 0.16 2.87 -22.91
CA GLU A 145 1.42 3.44 -23.37
C GLU A 145 2.52 3.28 -22.31
N VAL A 146 3.78 3.57 -22.68
CA VAL A 146 4.89 3.56 -21.72
C VAL A 146 4.73 4.66 -20.69
N PHE A 147 4.82 4.31 -19.41
CA PHE A 147 4.83 5.25 -18.29
C PHE A 147 6.12 5.12 -17.48
N SER A 148 6.93 6.19 -17.45
CA SER A 148 8.17 6.24 -16.69
C SER A 148 7.98 6.95 -15.36
N PHE A 149 8.63 6.43 -14.31
CA PHE A 149 8.52 6.95 -12.95
C PHE A 149 9.88 6.97 -12.22
N PRO A 150 10.07 7.91 -11.26
CA PRO A 150 11.26 8.01 -10.46
C PRO A 150 11.46 6.79 -9.57
N THR A 151 12.69 6.31 -9.46
CA THR A 151 13.06 5.11 -8.69
C THR A 151 14.38 5.33 -7.96
N VAL A 152 14.47 4.78 -6.76
CA VAL A 152 15.70 4.63 -5.98
C VAL A 152 16.07 3.16 -5.95
N PHE A 153 17.33 2.88 -6.24
CA PHE A 153 17.90 1.54 -6.15
C PHE A 153 18.91 1.48 -5.00
N GLU A 154 18.94 0.38 -4.28
CA GLU A 154 20.01 0.00 -3.39
C GLU A 154 20.69 -1.25 -3.94
N ASP A 155 21.99 -1.18 -4.22
CA ASP A 155 22.77 -2.25 -4.88
C ASP A 155 22.13 -2.81 -6.17
N GLY A 156 21.44 -1.95 -6.92
CA GLY A 156 20.77 -2.31 -8.18
C GLY A 156 19.38 -2.93 -8.01
N VAL A 157 18.89 -3.10 -6.78
CA VAL A 157 17.53 -3.55 -6.48
C VAL A 157 16.64 -2.34 -6.22
N GLU A 158 15.41 -2.34 -6.76
CA GLU A 158 14.44 -1.30 -6.45
C GLU A 158 14.19 -1.25 -4.94
N TRP A 159 14.49 -0.09 -4.34
CA TRP A 159 14.16 0.19 -2.95
C TRP A 159 12.82 0.88 -2.82
N MET A 160 12.58 1.89 -3.64
CA MET A 160 11.38 2.70 -3.66
C MET A 160 11.18 3.31 -5.05
N ALA A 161 9.95 3.42 -5.51
CA ALA A 161 9.60 4.07 -6.76
C ALA A 161 8.29 4.86 -6.59
N ILE A 162 8.21 6.05 -7.23
CA ILE A 162 6.94 6.80 -7.25
C ILE A 162 6.10 6.29 -8.42
N LYS A 163 5.48 5.17 -8.23
CA LYS A 163 4.57 4.52 -9.18
C LYS A 163 3.10 4.71 -8.75
N PRO A 164 2.13 4.34 -9.57
CA PRO A 164 0.71 4.54 -9.26
C PRO A 164 0.30 4.07 -7.87
N ASN A 165 0.82 2.94 -7.40
CA ASN A 165 0.54 2.44 -6.05
C ASN A 165 0.90 3.46 -4.96
N GLU A 166 2.11 3.98 -4.98
CA GLU A 166 2.58 5.00 -4.02
C GLU A 166 1.70 6.26 -4.07
N ILE A 167 1.33 6.68 -5.27
CA ILE A 167 0.53 7.89 -5.47
C ILE A 167 -0.89 7.71 -4.91
N GLU A 168 -1.57 6.63 -5.30
CA GLU A 168 -2.96 6.40 -4.92
C GLU A 168 -3.11 6.04 -3.44
N THR A 169 -2.20 5.22 -2.90
CA THR A 169 -2.23 4.86 -1.47
C THR A 169 -1.90 6.03 -0.55
N MET A 170 -1.04 6.97 -0.98
CA MET A 170 -0.68 8.15 -0.18
C MET A 170 -1.68 9.30 -0.31
N LYS A 171 -2.37 9.44 -1.44
CA LYS A 171 -3.28 10.55 -1.74
C LYS A 171 -4.34 10.80 -0.67
N PRO A 172 -5.11 9.81 -0.16
CA PRO A 172 -6.10 10.03 0.89
C PRO A 172 -5.49 10.51 2.20
N HIS A 173 -4.23 10.14 2.45
CA HIS A 173 -3.50 10.58 3.64
C HIS A 173 -3.00 12.02 3.47
N VAL A 174 -2.44 12.37 2.31
CA VAL A 174 -2.05 13.76 2.00
C VAL A 174 -3.23 14.72 2.20
N GLU A 175 -4.43 14.35 1.74
CA GLU A 175 -5.64 15.17 1.89
C GLU A 175 -5.98 15.48 3.37
N LYS A 176 -5.70 14.54 4.27
CA LYS A 176 -6.00 14.65 5.72
C LYS A 176 -4.93 15.41 6.50
N MET A 177 -3.74 15.63 5.95
CA MET A 177 -2.66 16.35 6.64
C MET A 177 -2.98 17.83 6.78
N SER A 178 -2.75 18.40 7.97
CA SER A 178 -2.85 19.84 8.26
C SER A 178 -2.06 20.19 9.51
N GLY A 179 -1.76 21.49 9.73
CA GLY A 179 -1.04 21.96 10.89
C GLY A 179 0.43 21.53 10.89
N ASP A 180 0.92 21.07 12.02
CA ASP A 180 2.28 20.57 12.20
C ASP A 180 2.31 19.04 11.98
N VAL A 181 2.98 18.60 10.93
CA VAL A 181 2.97 17.21 10.46
C VAL A 181 4.29 16.51 10.78
N CYS A 182 4.20 15.28 11.30
CA CYS A 182 5.34 14.37 11.44
C CYS A 182 5.24 13.26 10.38
N VAL A 183 6.33 13.01 9.66
CA VAL A 183 6.43 11.94 8.65
C VAL A 183 7.50 10.97 9.09
N PHE A 184 7.15 9.71 9.29
CA PHE A 184 8.07 8.62 9.60
C PHE A 184 8.40 7.86 8.33
N GLY A 185 9.65 7.94 7.90
CA GLY A 185 10.14 7.49 6.60
C GLY A 185 10.26 8.65 5.61
N LEU A 186 11.34 8.66 4.83
CA LEU A 186 11.61 9.73 3.86
C LEU A 186 11.44 9.27 2.42
N GLY A 187 11.97 8.10 2.07
CA GLY A 187 12.05 7.65 0.69
C GLY A 187 12.72 8.70 -0.21
N ILE A 188 12.09 9.04 -1.33
CA ILE A 188 12.49 10.17 -2.17
C ILE A 188 11.63 11.42 -1.96
N GLY A 189 10.98 11.50 -0.79
CA GLY A 189 10.29 12.69 -0.34
C GLY A 189 8.95 12.97 -1.02
N TYR A 190 8.33 12.01 -1.69
CA TYR A 190 7.05 12.21 -2.38
C TYR A 190 5.96 12.71 -1.41
N PHE A 191 5.70 11.94 -0.34
CA PHE A 191 4.68 12.32 0.65
C PHE A 191 4.99 13.68 1.27
N ALA A 192 6.25 13.89 1.70
CA ALA A 192 6.68 15.15 2.28
C ALA A 192 6.49 16.33 1.33
N TYR A 193 6.78 16.16 0.03
CA TYR A 193 6.54 17.16 -0.99
C TYR A 193 5.07 17.52 -1.11
N MET A 194 4.20 16.51 -1.29
CA MET A 194 2.77 16.73 -1.47
C MET A 194 2.13 17.42 -0.28
N VAL A 195 2.54 17.07 0.94
CA VAL A 195 2.08 17.70 2.17
C VAL A 195 2.62 19.12 2.31
N ASN A 196 3.89 19.34 1.95
CA ASN A 196 4.56 20.64 2.04
C ASN A 196 3.95 21.71 1.12
N GLU A 197 3.34 21.32 0.00
CA GLU A 197 2.67 22.24 -0.93
C GLU A 197 1.28 22.70 -0.41
N LYS A 198 0.74 22.09 0.64
CA LYS A 198 -0.55 22.48 1.21
C LYS A 198 -0.44 23.79 1.99
N THR A 199 -1.45 24.64 1.84
CA THR A 199 -1.53 25.94 2.52
C THR A 199 -1.91 25.84 4.00
N ASP A 200 -2.59 24.77 4.38
CA ASP A 200 -3.04 24.47 5.75
C ASP A 200 -2.03 23.63 6.56
N VAL A 201 -0.83 23.38 5.99
CA VAL A 201 0.31 22.75 6.66
C VAL A 201 1.33 23.82 7.05
N ASN A 202 1.67 23.88 8.33
CA ASN A 202 2.61 24.86 8.89
C ASN A 202 4.06 24.36 8.83
N SER A 203 4.29 23.11 9.23
CA SER A 203 5.61 22.48 9.24
C SER A 203 5.54 20.99 8.93
N VAL A 204 6.61 20.43 8.39
CA VAL A 204 6.78 18.99 8.14
C VAL A 204 8.08 18.53 8.77
N THR A 205 7.99 17.71 9.81
CA THR A 205 9.15 17.06 10.43
C THR A 205 9.27 15.65 9.90
N ILE A 206 10.36 15.35 9.20
CA ILE A 206 10.65 14.03 8.62
C ILE A 206 11.62 13.30 9.53
N VAL A 207 11.26 12.09 9.94
CA VAL A 207 12.11 11.22 10.77
C VAL A 207 12.65 10.09 9.90
N GLU A 208 13.95 10.11 9.65
CA GLU A 208 14.65 9.12 8.81
C GLU A 208 15.89 8.62 9.53
N ARG A 209 16.15 7.31 9.44
CA ARG A 209 17.30 6.68 10.11
C ARG A 209 18.55 6.64 9.24
N ASP A 210 18.39 6.52 7.92
CA ASP A 210 19.50 6.33 7.00
C ASP A 210 20.11 7.67 6.56
N SER A 211 21.39 7.85 6.90
CA SER A 211 22.13 9.06 6.54
C SER A 211 22.32 9.22 5.05
N SER A 212 22.41 8.12 4.30
CA SER A 212 22.63 8.18 2.85
C SER A 212 21.38 8.63 2.12
N VAL A 213 20.21 8.17 2.58
CA VAL A 213 18.90 8.62 2.10
C VAL A 213 18.71 10.10 2.41
N ILE A 214 19.01 10.54 3.64
CA ILE A 214 18.98 11.96 4.03
C ILE A 214 19.88 12.79 3.13
N ASN A 215 21.13 12.38 2.95
CA ASN A 215 22.11 13.12 2.14
C ASN A 215 21.68 13.22 0.67
N LEU A 216 21.11 12.17 0.08
CA LEU A 216 20.59 12.19 -1.27
C LEU A 216 19.42 13.17 -1.39
N PHE A 217 18.49 13.13 -0.47
CA PHE A 217 17.35 14.01 -0.44
C PHE A 217 17.75 15.48 -0.27
N GLU A 218 18.55 15.80 0.73
CA GLU A 218 19.02 17.17 1.01
C GLU A 218 19.82 17.76 -0.17
N LYS A 219 20.61 16.92 -0.82
CA LYS A 219 21.49 17.37 -1.90
C LYS A 219 20.76 17.56 -3.24
N TYR A 220 19.83 16.66 -3.58
CA TYR A 220 19.30 16.60 -4.93
C TYR A 220 17.81 16.90 -5.04
N ILE A 221 17.03 16.68 -3.99
CA ILE A 221 15.57 16.75 -4.03
C ILE A 221 15.04 17.97 -3.26
N LEU A 222 15.40 18.12 -1.99
CA LEU A 222 14.93 19.22 -1.15
C LEU A 222 15.20 20.63 -1.74
N PRO A 223 16.33 20.90 -2.43
CA PRO A 223 16.54 22.23 -3.03
C PRO A 223 15.49 22.64 -4.06
N GLN A 224 14.74 21.68 -4.61
CA GLN A 224 13.67 21.90 -5.58
C GLN A 224 12.31 22.19 -4.94
N PHE A 225 12.17 22.02 -3.61
CA PHE A 225 10.94 22.34 -2.89
C PHE A 225 10.79 23.87 -2.77
N LYS A 226 9.61 24.39 -3.13
CA LYS A 226 9.32 25.84 -3.01
C LYS A 226 9.26 26.28 -1.55
N ASN A 227 8.65 25.47 -0.69
CA ASN A 227 8.41 25.75 0.71
C ASN A 227 9.36 24.96 1.64
N LYS A 228 10.62 24.77 1.22
CA LYS A 228 11.61 23.97 1.96
C LYS A 228 11.84 24.44 3.39
N ASP A 229 11.58 25.70 3.68
CA ASP A 229 11.71 26.26 5.04
C ASP A 229 10.71 25.66 6.05
N LYS A 230 9.63 25.02 5.56
CA LYS A 230 8.72 24.23 6.40
C LYS A 230 9.29 22.85 6.76
N ILE A 231 10.33 22.36 6.07
CA ILE A 231 10.87 21.02 6.23
C ILE A 231 11.95 20.99 7.30
N THR A 232 11.82 20.07 8.24
CA THR A 232 12.85 19.71 9.22
C THR A 232 13.13 18.21 9.12
N ILE A 233 14.39 17.85 8.90
CA ILE A 233 14.81 16.45 8.86
C ILE A 233 15.46 16.09 10.19
N VAL A 234 15.02 14.99 10.80
CA VAL A 234 15.54 14.44 12.03
C VAL A 234 16.10 13.06 11.77
N LYS A 235 17.42 12.92 11.91
CA LYS A 235 18.07 11.61 11.86
C LYS A 235 17.79 10.87 13.14
N SER A 236 16.88 9.89 13.11
CA SER A 236 16.52 9.07 14.27
C SER A 236 15.85 7.77 13.82
N ASP A 237 15.90 6.76 14.70
CA ASP A 237 14.97 5.64 14.64
C ASP A 237 13.54 6.16 14.91
N ALA A 238 12.57 5.71 14.11
CA ALA A 238 11.19 6.16 14.17
C ALA A 238 10.52 5.87 15.53
N PHE A 239 10.77 4.68 16.10
CA PHE A 239 10.19 4.26 17.38
C PHE A 239 10.81 5.00 18.56
N GLU A 240 12.11 5.23 18.52
CA GLU A 240 12.80 6.03 19.53
C GLU A 240 12.31 7.48 19.49
N PHE A 241 12.12 8.06 18.30
CA PHE A 241 11.56 9.41 18.17
C PHE A 241 10.12 9.47 18.67
N ALA A 242 9.25 8.54 18.25
CA ALA A 242 7.86 8.47 18.69
C ALA A 242 7.74 8.27 20.21
N LYS A 243 8.67 7.55 20.82
CA LYS A 243 8.68 7.29 22.28
C LYS A 243 9.21 8.46 23.10
N LYS A 244 10.29 9.11 22.65
CA LYS A 244 11.07 10.05 23.50
C LYS A 244 10.94 11.51 23.10
N GLU A 245 10.86 11.79 21.79
CA GLU A 245 10.94 13.16 21.28
C GLU A 245 9.57 13.70 20.86
N MET A 246 8.75 12.88 20.24
CA MET A 246 7.42 13.28 19.79
C MET A 246 6.50 13.77 20.93
N PRO A 247 6.49 13.15 22.13
CA PRO A 247 5.68 13.65 23.26
C PRO A 247 6.09 15.02 23.78
N LYS A 248 7.31 15.47 23.50
CA LYS A 248 7.81 16.79 23.88
C LYS A 248 7.43 17.90 22.89
N LYS A 249 6.95 17.49 21.71
CA LYS A 249 6.53 18.37 20.61
C LYS A 249 5.05 18.18 20.36
N ARG A 250 4.42 19.19 19.81
CA ARG A 250 3.02 19.09 19.39
C ARG A 250 2.98 18.88 17.89
N PHE A 251 2.40 17.76 17.47
CA PHE A 251 2.05 17.49 16.08
C PHE A 251 0.54 17.30 15.96
N ASP A 252 -0.05 17.85 14.91
CA ASP A 252 -1.47 17.67 14.62
C ASP A 252 -1.72 16.34 13.93
N CYS A 253 -0.81 15.97 13.00
CA CYS A 253 -0.89 14.72 12.25
C CYS A 253 0.47 14.01 12.20
N ALA A 254 0.43 12.69 12.09
CA ALA A 254 1.59 11.85 11.79
C ALA A 254 1.26 10.85 10.68
N PHE A 255 2.16 10.69 9.71
CA PHE A 255 2.09 9.66 8.68
C PHE A 255 3.23 8.67 8.89
N VAL A 256 2.92 7.38 8.85
CA VAL A 256 3.87 6.30 9.14
C VAL A 256 4.00 5.42 7.91
N ASP A 257 5.23 5.42 7.36
CA ASP A 257 5.63 4.66 6.19
C ASP A 257 7.05 4.11 6.42
N LEU A 258 7.12 2.94 7.06
CA LEU A 258 8.36 2.34 7.59
C LEU A 258 8.62 0.92 7.05
N TRP A 259 7.80 0.43 6.14
CA TRP A 259 7.82 -0.94 5.64
C TRP A 259 7.70 -0.99 4.12
N HIS A 260 8.10 -2.11 3.52
CA HIS A 260 8.00 -2.33 2.09
C HIS A 260 6.64 -2.88 1.68
N ASP A 261 6.09 -3.80 2.49
CA ASP A 261 4.81 -4.44 2.25
C ASP A 261 4.19 -4.95 3.56
N VAL A 262 3.13 -5.74 3.45
CA VAL A 262 2.43 -6.29 4.61
C VAL A 262 3.30 -7.27 5.41
N SER A 263 4.24 -7.97 4.76
CA SER A 263 5.01 -9.03 5.41
C SER A 263 5.96 -8.51 6.50
N ASP A 264 6.57 -7.35 6.28
CA ASP A 264 7.40 -6.66 7.27
C ASP A 264 6.63 -5.57 8.03
N GLY A 265 5.50 -5.12 7.49
CA GLY A 265 4.71 -4.02 8.01
C GLY A 265 3.91 -4.33 9.28
N VAL A 266 3.37 -5.54 9.44
CA VAL A 266 2.46 -5.88 10.55
C VAL A 266 3.11 -5.65 11.92
N ASP A 267 4.31 -6.13 12.15
CA ASP A 267 4.99 -5.96 13.44
C ASP A 267 5.38 -4.49 13.71
N LEU A 268 5.81 -3.77 12.68
CA LEU A 268 6.17 -2.35 12.76
C LEU A 268 4.92 -1.50 13.03
N TYR A 269 3.81 -1.79 12.36
CA TYR A 269 2.51 -1.17 12.60
C TYR A 269 2.06 -1.35 14.05
N ILE A 270 2.04 -2.59 14.57
CA ILE A 270 1.64 -2.88 15.93
C ILE A 270 2.55 -2.15 16.94
N ARG A 271 3.85 -2.08 16.67
CA ARG A 271 4.80 -1.33 17.53
C ARG A 271 4.48 0.16 17.55
N MET A 272 4.19 0.77 16.39
CA MET A 272 3.86 2.20 16.31
C MET A 272 2.49 2.49 16.95
N LYS A 273 1.48 1.66 16.72
CA LYS A 273 0.16 1.77 17.38
C LYS A 273 0.24 1.83 18.91
N LYS A 274 1.16 1.09 19.51
CA LYS A 274 1.39 1.15 20.97
C LYS A 274 1.95 2.50 21.43
N LEU A 275 2.68 3.19 20.58
CA LEU A 275 3.28 4.47 20.89
C LEU A 275 2.36 5.67 20.70
N GLU A 276 1.24 5.51 19.97
CA GLU A 276 0.25 6.58 19.80
C GLU A 276 -0.24 7.18 21.11
N SER A 277 -0.39 6.35 22.14
CA SER A 277 -0.81 6.78 23.48
C SER A 277 0.13 7.80 24.13
N ASN A 278 1.38 7.89 23.68
CA ASN A 278 2.33 8.88 24.18
C ASN A 278 2.10 10.28 23.57
N SER A 279 1.34 10.37 22.48
CA SER A 279 1.02 11.62 21.79
C SER A 279 -0.48 11.68 21.45
N PRO A 280 -1.36 11.75 22.47
CA PRO A 280 -2.81 11.55 22.30
C PRO A 280 -3.52 12.68 21.53
N SER A 281 -2.85 13.81 21.32
CA SER A 281 -3.38 14.93 20.50
C SER A 281 -3.03 14.79 19.02
N THR A 282 -2.16 13.87 18.65
CA THR A 282 -1.72 13.65 17.27
C THR A 282 -2.59 12.58 16.60
N LYS A 283 -3.06 12.85 15.38
CA LYS A 283 -3.77 11.87 14.56
C LYS A 283 -2.76 11.10 13.73
N PHE A 284 -2.70 9.78 13.92
CA PHE A 284 -1.81 8.90 13.16
C PHE A 284 -2.51 8.33 11.95
N TYR A 285 -1.78 8.22 10.85
CA TYR A 285 -2.17 7.61 9.59
C TYR A 285 -1.05 6.69 9.12
N TYR A 286 -1.39 5.59 8.48
CA TYR A 286 -0.46 4.52 8.12
C TYR A 286 -0.58 4.16 6.66
N TRP A 287 0.56 4.01 5.99
CA TRP A 287 0.59 3.52 4.63
C TRP A 287 0.03 2.10 4.55
N ILE A 288 -0.75 1.79 3.49
CA ILE A 288 -1.42 0.50 3.23
C ILE A 288 -2.09 -0.13 4.47
N GLU A 289 -2.69 0.70 5.32
CA GLU A 289 -3.31 0.23 6.57
C GLU A 289 -4.41 -0.82 6.33
N LYS A 290 -5.15 -0.76 5.21
CA LYS A 290 -6.20 -1.74 4.89
C LYS A 290 -5.61 -3.13 4.69
N SER A 291 -4.52 -3.24 3.93
CA SER A 291 -3.80 -4.50 3.71
C SER A 291 -3.23 -5.06 5.02
N ILE A 292 -2.66 -4.21 5.87
CA ILE A 292 -2.15 -4.62 7.19
C ILE A 292 -3.28 -5.14 8.07
N LEU A 293 -4.38 -4.39 8.19
CA LEU A 293 -5.55 -4.80 8.98
C LEU A 293 -6.20 -6.06 8.44
N SER A 294 -6.17 -6.27 7.13
CA SER A 294 -6.65 -7.51 6.52
C SER A 294 -5.79 -8.70 6.92
N ASN A 295 -4.48 -8.59 6.87
CA ASN A 295 -3.58 -9.64 7.32
C ASN A 295 -3.81 -9.99 8.79
N ILE A 296 -3.89 -8.98 9.67
CA ILE A 296 -4.19 -9.17 11.09
C ILE A 296 -5.55 -9.87 11.28
N ARG A 297 -6.57 -9.50 10.51
CA ARG A 297 -7.90 -10.15 10.55
C ARG A 297 -7.82 -11.64 10.29
N TRP A 298 -7.11 -12.04 9.23
CA TRP A 298 -6.99 -13.45 8.87
C TRP A 298 -6.17 -14.24 9.89
N HIS A 299 -5.16 -13.64 10.50
CA HIS A 299 -4.42 -14.24 11.63
C HIS A 299 -5.33 -14.47 12.85
N ILE A 300 -6.21 -13.50 13.15
CA ILE A 300 -7.21 -13.67 14.22
C ILE A 300 -8.15 -14.84 13.88
N PHE A 301 -8.63 -14.90 12.66
CA PHE A 301 -9.53 -15.94 12.21
C PHE A 301 -8.91 -17.35 12.31
N GLU A 302 -7.67 -17.50 11.87
CA GLU A 302 -6.91 -18.75 12.04
C GLU A 302 -6.75 -19.15 13.51
N GLY A 303 -6.48 -18.20 14.36
CA GLY A 303 -6.44 -18.45 15.81
C GLY A 303 -7.77 -18.94 16.37
N ILE A 304 -8.89 -18.43 15.86
CA ILE A 304 -10.24 -18.87 16.22
C ILE A 304 -10.50 -20.30 15.71
N LEU A 305 -10.19 -20.60 14.45
CA LEU A 305 -10.35 -21.93 13.88
C LEU A 305 -9.58 -22.99 14.68
N LYS A 306 -8.31 -22.76 14.97
CA LYS A 306 -7.47 -23.67 15.77
C LYS A 306 -8.06 -23.95 17.16
N ARG A 307 -8.74 -22.99 17.78
CA ARG A 307 -9.41 -23.18 19.07
C ARG A 307 -10.67 -24.02 18.96
N ILE A 308 -11.46 -23.78 17.92
CA ILE A 308 -12.66 -24.59 17.67
C ILE A 308 -12.26 -26.06 17.45
N GLU A 309 -11.23 -26.31 16.68
CA GLU A 309 -10.72 -27.65 16.40
C GLU A 309 -10.12 -28.33 17.62
N SER A 310 -9.36 -27.62 18.45
CA SER A 310 -8.69 -28.16 19.63
C SER A 310 -9.59 -28.27 20.87
N GLY A 311 -10.77 -27.64 20.86
CA GLY A 311 -11.64 -27.52 22.03
C GLY A 311 -11.05 -26.70 23.19
N ASN A 312 -9.91 -26.04 22.96
CA ASN A 312 -9.21 -25.25 23.98
C ASN A 312 -9.54 -23.77 23.86
N PHE A 313 -10.34 -23.24 24.78
CA PHE A 313 -10.81 -21.86 24.77
C PHE A 313 -9.99 -20.92 25.68
N SER A 314 -8.88 -21.37 26.24
CA SER A 314 -8.15 -20.66 27.32
C SER A 314 -7.02 -19.74 26.85
N GLU A 315 -6.75 -19.56 25.55
CA GLU A 315 -5.59 -18.78 25.08
C GLU A 315 -5.91 -17.56 24.19
N PRO A 316 -4.97 -16.65 23.97
CA PRO A 316 -5.01 -15.23 24.27
C PRO A 316 -5.59 -14.36 23.15
N PHE A 317 -6.86 -14.49 22.84
CA PHE A 317 -7.61 -13.50 22.07
C PHE A 317 -7.58 -12.12 22.74
N GLU A 318 -7.39 -12.10 24.06
CA GLU A 318 -7.26 -10.86 24.83
C GLU A 318 -6.01 -10.07 24.50
N ASN A 319 -4.90 -10.72 24.15
CA ASN A 319 -3.68 -10.03 23.75
C ASN A 319 -3.82 -9.32 22.41
N VAL A 320 -4.57 -9.87 21.46
CA VAL A 320 -4.86 -9.24 20.18
C VAL A 320 -5.87 -8.12 20.35
N LYS A 321 -6.96 -8.31 21.13
CA LYS A 321 -7.93 -7.25 21.46
C LYS A 321 -7.29 -6.02 22.07
N LYS A 322 -6.27 -6.17 22.89
CA LYS A 322 -5.60 -5.05 23.57
C LYS A 322 -4.88 -4.09 22.63
N TYR A 323 -4.53 -4.55 21.41
CA TYR A 323 -3.80 -3.77 20.41
C TYR A 323 -4.69 -3.27 19.27
N LEU A 324 -5.92 -3.75 19.18
CA LEU A 324 -6.84 -3.47 18.10
C LEU A 324 -7.97 -2.56 18.60
N SER A 325 -7.67 -1.27 18.70
CA SER A 325 -8.69 -0.24 18.93
C SER A 325 -9.55 0.03 17.67
N ASP A 326 -9.28 -0.65 16.58
CA ASP A 326 -9.92 -0.46 15.30
C ASP A 326 -11.34 -1.06 15.27
N ASP A 327 -12.32 -0.26 14.85
CA ASP A 327 -13.72 -0.67 14.76
C ASP A 327 -13.95 -1.76 13.71
N TYR A 328 -13.12 -1.78 12.66
CA TYR A 328 -13.13 -2.82 11.63
C TYR A 328 -12.88 -4.21 12.22
N LEU A 329 -11.84 -4.36 13.02
CA LEU A 329 -11.49 -5.63 13.66
C LEU A 329 -12.47 -6.02 14.77
N LYS A 330 -13.01 -5.04 15.50
CA LYS A 330 -14.11 -5.28 16.46
C LYS A 330 -15.37 -5.77 15.77
N ASN A 331 -15.71 -5.21 14.62
CA ASN A 331 -16.88 -5.64 13.85
C ASN A 331 -16.68 -7.04 13.27
N PHE A 332 -15.48 -7.36 12.78
CA PHE A 332 -15.13 -8.69 12.34
C PHE A 332 -15.29 -9.73 13.46
N VAL A 333 -14.77 -9.44 14.65
CA VAL A 333 -14.91 -10.34 15.81
C VAL A 333 -16.37 -10.52 16.26
N LYS A 334 -17.22 -9.48 16.09
CA LYS A 334 -18.66 -9.60 16.38
C LYS A 334 -19.41 -10.41 15.34
N PHE A 335 -18.91 -10.46 14.11
CA PHE A 335 -19.50 -11.22 13.02
C PHE A 335 -19.30 -12.74 13.21
N ILE A 336 -18.16 -13.16 13.76
CA ILE A 336 -17.84 -14.54 14.10
C ILE A 336 -18.46 -14.94 15.45
#